data_3886fb7aaedc53b98f9cb654c0455451
#
_entry.id   3886fb7aaedc53b98f9cb654c0455451
#
_cell.length_a   1.000
_cell.length_b   1.000
_cell.length_c   1.000
_cell.angle_alpha   90.00
_cell.angle_beta   90.00
_cell.angle_gamma   90.00
#
_symmetry.space_group_name_H-M   'P 1'
#
loop_
_entity.id
_entity.type
_entity.pdbx_description
1 polymer ?
#
loop_
_entity_poly.entity_id
_entity_poly.type
_entity_poly.pdbx_seq_one_letter_code
_entity_poly.pdbx_strand_id
1 'polypeptide(L)'
;MATNVKFKRDAISIMRDGIKSRYRRGDCCAICASNDDLELHHYFTVSQLVKKFAKENHLDFTDEEVTLSNREAFYKQYERELIEEVVTLCQHHHQLLHKVYTKEPPLFSANKQKVWVQKQKDKLQNPQEKTQVKTETKSGFARFL
;
A
#
# COMPACT_ATOMS: atom_id res chain seq x y z
N MET A 1 21.57 28.20 12.54
CA MET A 1 21.74 27.92 11.69
C MET A 1 21.93 26.64 11.08
N ALA A 2 22.96 26.00 11.16
CA ALA A 2 23.24 24.74 10.55
C ALA A 2 22.22 23.67 10.95
N THR A 3 21.69 23.81 12.14
CA THR A 3 20.75 22.82 12.67
C THR A 3 19.47 22.74 11.85
N ASN A 4 19.09 23.81 11.17
CA ASN A 4 17.85 23.79 10.42
C ASN A 4 17.90 22.82 9.24
N VAL A 5 19.06 22.63 8.71
CA VAL A 5 19.22 21.73 7.57
C VAL A 5 18.93 20.29 7.97
N LYS A 6 19.28 19.93 9.19
CA LYS A 6 19.09 18.57 9.68
C LYS A 6 17.64 18.16 9.75
N PHE A 7 16.75 19.11 9.93
CA PHE A 7 15.34 18.80 10.14
C PHE A 7 14.49 19.06 8.92
N LYS A 8 15.14 19.27 7.78
CA LYS A 8 14.40 19.41 6.55
C LYS A 8 13.70 18.09 6.24
N ARG A 9 12.41 18.17 5.98
CA ARG A 9 11.61 16.99 5.75
C ARG A 9 11.67 16.57 4.29
N ASP A 10 11.63 15.27 4.03
CA ASP A 10 11.62 14.80 2.66
C ASP A 10 10.21 14.92 2.07
N ALA A 11 10.14 14.86 0.75
CA ALA A 11 8.90 15.07 0.02
C ALA A 11 7.82 14.06 0.38
N ILE A 12 8.20 12.82 0.60
CA ILE A 12 7.23 11.78 0.90
C ILE A 12 6.55 12.04 2.24
N SER A 13 7.32 12.42 3.25
CA SER A 13 6.76 12.76 4.55
C SER A 13 5.82 13.96 4.48
N ILE A 14 6.22 14.98 3.72
CA ILE A 14 5.40 16.18 3.53
C ILE A 14 4.07 15.83 2.87
N MET A 15 4.13 15.03 1.81
CA MET A 15 2.92 14.64 1.10
C MET A 15 1.99 13.81 1.97
N ARG A 16 2.55 12.90 2.75
CA ARG A 16 1.72 12.07 3.64
C ARG A 16 1.06 12.89 4.73
N ASP A 17 1.81 13.79 5.34
CA ASP A 17 1.27 14.57 6.45
C ASP A 17 0.10 15.45 6.04
N GLY A 18 0.13 15.99 4.85
CA GLY A 18 -0.90 16.90 4.41
C GLY A 18 -2.24 16.23 4.10
N ILE A 19 -2.27 14.90 4.03
CA ILE A 19 -3.49 14.18 3.67
C ILE A 19 -3.90 13.14 4.72
N LYS A 20 -3.09 12.96 5.75
CA LYS A 20 -3.36 11.96 6.79
C LYS A 20 -4.77 12.06 7.39
N SER A 21 -5.24 13.26 7.59
CA SER A 21 -6.56 13.46 8.19
C SER A 21 -7.70 12.95 7.33
N ARG A 22 -7.45 12.73 6.05
CA ARG A 22 -8.47 12.23 5.14
C ARG A 22 -8.47 10.71 5.04
N TYR A 23 -7.45 10.04 5.58
CA TYR A 23 -7.38 8.59 5.53
C TYR A 23 -8.45 7.98 6.43
N ARG A 24 -9.07 6.91 5.95
CA ARG A 24 -10.09 6.21 6.72
C ARG A 24 -9.68 4.77 6.91
N ARG A 25 -9.26 4.46 8.13
CA ARG A 25 -8.88 3.11 8.49
C ARG A 25 -10.12 2.37 8.99
N GLY A 26 -10.26 1.12 8.58
CA GLY A 26 -11.36 0.29 9.04
C GLY A 26 -11.18 -0.16 10.48
N ASP A 27 -12.19 -0.86 10.99
CA ASP A 27 -12.19 -1.31 12.39
C ASP A 27 -11.57 -2.68 12.59
N CYS A 28 -11.26 -3.37 11.51
CA CYS A 28 -10.65 -4.70 11.61
C CYS A 28 -9.83 -4.99 10.36
N CYS A 29 -8.97 -6.01 10.49
CA CYS A 29 -8.16 -6.46 9.37
C CYS A 29 -9.04 -7.07 8.29
N ALA A 30 -8.83 -6.68 7.04
CA ALA A 30 -9.63 -7.20 5.93
C ALA A 30 -9.42 -8.69 5.71
N ILE A 31 -8.32 -9.25 6.18
CA ILE A 31 -8.02 -10.68 5.99
C ILE A 31 -8.52 -11.52 7.16
N CYS A 32 -8.09 -11.21 8.38
CA CYS A 32 -8.37 -12.07 9.54
C CYS A 32 -9.37 -11.49 10.54
N ALA A 33 -9.88 -10.30 10.24
CA ALA A 33 -10.87 -9.63 11.09
C ALA A 33 -10.36 -9.24 12.49
N SER A 34 -9.05 -9.35 12.74
CA SER A 34 -8.48 -8.88 13.98
C SER A 34 -8.66 -7.37 14.10
N ASN A 35 -8.88 -6.87 15.32
CA ASN A 35 -8.93 -5.43 15.53
C ASN A 35 -7.74 -4.92 16.32
N ASP A 36 -6.66 -5.70 16.38
CA ASP A 36 -5.42 -5.29 17.03
C ASP A 36 -4.37 -4.85 16.01
N ASP A 37 -3.62 -3.81 16.37
CA ASP A 37 -2.48 -3.35 15.56
C ASP A 37 -2.83 -3.13 14.09
N LEU A 38 -3.87 -2.36 13.85
CA LEU A 38 -4.35 -2.10 12.50
C LEU A 38 -3.54 -1.02 11.82
N GLU A 39 -3.23 -1.24 10.54
CA GLU A 39 -2.47 -0.31 9.72
C GLU A 39 -3.18 -0.13 8.39
N LEU A 40 -3.08 1.07 7.84
CA LEU A 40 -3.66 1.35 6.53
C LEU A 40 -2.62 1.07 5.46
N HIS A 41 -2.97 0.24 4.48
CA HIS A 41 -2.08 -0.09 3.37
C HIS A 41 -2.59 0.57 2.10
N HIS A 42 -1.69 1.26 1.40
CA HIS A 42 -1.97 1.83 0.09
C HIS A 42 -1.56 0.84 -0.97
N TYR A 43 -2.50 0.40 -1.82
CA TYR A 43 -2.17 -0.47 -2.94
C TYR A 43 -1.26 0.24 -3.93
N PHE A 44 -1.46 1.55 -4.09
CA PHE A 44 -0.56 2.37 -4.88
C PHE A 44 0.41 3.06 -3.93
N THR A 45 1.64 2.58 -3.92
CA THR A 45 2.66 3.04 -2.99
C THR A 45 2.84 4.55 -3.05
N VAL A 46 2.65 5.21 -1.91
CA VAL A 46 2.71 6.68 -1.86
C VAL A 46 4.04 7.22 -2.37
N SER A 47 5.15 6.60 -1.94
CA SER A 47 6.46 7.07 -2.39
C SER A 47 6.62 6.97 -3.91
N GLN A 48 6.05 5.94 -4.52
CA GLN A 48 6.12 5.76 -5.96
C GLN A 48 5.27 6.81 -6.68
N LEU A 49 4.11 7.14 -6.12
CA LEU A 49 3.26 8.18 -6.69
C LEU A 49 3.93 9.55 -6.63
N VAL A 50 4.59 9.84 -5.49
CA VAL A 50 5.30 11.12 -5.33
C VAL A 50 6.41 11.24 -6.37
N LYS A 51 7.20 10.17 -6.54
CA LYS A 51 8.29 10.18 -7.50
C LYS A 51 7.78 10.33 -8.93
N LYS A 52 6.69 9.64 -9.25
CA LYS A 52 6.10 9.71 -10.58
C LYS A 52 5.60 11.11 -10.88
N PHE A 53 4.92 11.73 -9.93
CA PHE A 53 4.39 13.07 -10.07
C PHE A 53 5.51 14.08 -10.31
N ALA A 54 6.56 13.99 -9.50
CA ALA A 54 7.71 14.90 -9.64
C ALA A 54 8.35 14.77 -11.01
N LYS A 55 8.53 13.53 -11.46
CA LYS A 55 9.16 13.28 -12.74
C LYS A 55 8.31 13.81 -13.91
N GLU A 56 7.02 13.51 -13.88
CA GLU A 56 6.12 13.90 -14.96
C GLU A 56 5.94 15.41 -15.05
N ASN A 57 6.04 16.10 -13.94
CA ASN A 57 5.85 17.55 -13.90
C ASN A 57 7.17 18.32 -13.79
N HIS A 58 8.29 17.63 -13.93
CA HIS A 58 9.63 18.24 -13.88
C HIS A 58 9.84 19.07 -12.62
N LEU A 59 9.47 18.52 -11.47
CA LEU A 59 9.57 19.22 -10.19
C LEU A 59 10.74 18.69 -9.37
N ASP A 60 11.42 19.61 -8.69
CA ASP A 60 12.51 19.24 -7.79
C ASP A 60 11.96 19.13 -6.37
N PHE A 61 11.62 17.92 -5.96
CA PHE A 61 11.06 17.69 -4.63
C PHE A 61 12.13 17.60 -3.54
N THR A 62 13.40 17.86 -3.88
CA THR A 62 14.39 18.07 -2.82
C THR A 62 14.21 19.47 -2.24
N ASP A 63 13.49 20.33 -2.94
CA ASP A 63 13.15 21.66 -2.46
C ASP A 63 11.83 21.59 -1.72
N GLU A 64 11.86 21.86 -0.42
CA GLU A 64 10.69 21.74 0.43
C GLU A 64 9.56 22.67 -0.01
N GLU A 65 9.88 23.87 -0.44
CA GLU A 65 8.86 24.81 -0.88
C GLU A 65 8.16 24.35 -2.16
N VAL A 66 8.91 23.76 -3.07
CA VAL A 66 8.33 23.21 -4.29
C VAL A 66 7.36 22.08 -3.91
N THR A 67 7.76 21.24 -2.97
CA THR A 67 6.91 20.14 -2.52
C THR A 67 5.62 20.69 -1.90
N LEU A 68 5.74 21.63 -0.98
CA LEU A 68 4.57 22.20 -0.31
C LEU A 68 3.61 22.88 -1.29
N SER A 69 4.13 23.61 -2.24
CA SER A 69 3.27 24.34 -3.17
C SER A 69 2.58 23.43 -4.18
N ASN A 70 3.02 22.18 -4.31
CA ASN A 70 2.42 21.25 -5.25
C ASN A 70 1.56 20.18 -4.58
N ARG A 71 1.35 20.28 -3.25
CA ARG A 71 0.60 19.26 -2.53
C ARG A 71 -0.83 19.09 -3.03
N GLU A 72 -1.55 20.20 -3.19
CA GLU A 72 -2.94 20.11 -3.59
C GLU A 72 -3.11 19.51 -4.99
N ALA A 73 -2.22 19.88 -5.90
CA ALA A 73 -2.26 19.31 -7.24
C ALA A 73 -1.99 17.82 -7.22
N PHE A 74 -1.04 17.39 -6.38
CA PHE A 74 -0.74 15.98 -6.21
C PHE A 74 -1.94 15.23 -5.65
N TYR A 75 -2.57 15.75 -4.60
CA TYR A 75 -3.73 15.11 -3.98
C TYR A 75 -4.89 15.02 -4.94
N LYS A 76 -5.11 16.05 -5.72
CA LYS A 76 -6.20 16.06 -6.68
C LYS A 76 -6.00 15.01 -7.76
N GLN A 77 -4.78 14.89 -8.25
CA GLN A 77 -4.48 13.93 -9.31
C GLN A 77 -4.61 12.49 -8.83
N TYR A 78 -4.17 12.21 -7.61
CA TYR A 78 -4.14 10.84 -7.10
C TYR A 78 -5.12 10.60 -5.96
N GLU A 79 -6.23 11.36 -5.92
CA GLU A 79 -7.20 11.21 -4.84
C GLU A 79 -7.70 9.78 -4.72
N ARG A 80 -8.04 9.14 -5.83
CA ARG A 80 -8.53 7.77 -5.80
C ARG A 80 -7.46 6.81 -5.24
N GLU A 81 -6.25 6.94 -5.73
CA GLU A 81 -5.15 6.07 -5.30
C GLU A 81 -4.78 6.29 -3.82
N LEU A 82 -4.88 7.52 -3.36
CA LEU A 82 -4.47 7.84 -1.98
C LEU A 82 -5.55 7.57 -0.95
N ILE A 83 -6.80 7.77 -1.31
CA ILE A 83 -7.91 7.70 -0.34
C ILE A 83 -8.77 6.44 -0.50
N GLU A 84 -9.06 6.05 -1.74
CA GLU A 84 -9.97 4.94 -2.00
C GLU A 84 -9.28 3.59 -2.20
N GLU A 85 -8.12 3.58 -2.83
CA GLU A 85 -7.42 2.33 -3.15
C GLU A 85 -6.52 1.92 -1.99
N VAL A 86 -7.16 1.65 -0.86
CA VAL A 86 -6.47 1.32 0.38
C VAL A 86 -7.17 0.14 1.05
N VAL A 87 -6.48 -0.49 1.99
CA VAL A 87 -7.05 -1.60 2.76
C VAL A 87 -6.50 -1.54 4.18
N THR A 88 -7.32 -1.93 5.15
CA THR A 88 -6.88 -2.01 6.54
C THR A 88 -6.42 -3.43 6.81
N LEU A 89 -5.20 -3.57 7.31
CA LEU A 89 -4.62 -4.87 7.64
C LEU A 89 -4.01 -4.81 9.03
N CYS A 90 -4.01 -5.94 9.73
CA CYS A 90 -3.26 -6.03 10.98
C CYS A 90 -1.78 -6.04 10.63
N GLN A 91 -0.94 -5.74 11.61
CA GLN A 91 0.49 -5.66 11.38
C GLN A 91 1.03 -6.94 10.76
N HIS A 92 0.57 -8.09 11.24
CA HIS A 92 1.02 -9.38 10.72
C HIS A 92 0.76 -9.53 9.22
N HIS A 93 -0.47 -9.30 8.79
CA HIS A 93 -0.81 -9.45 7.38
C HIS A 93 -0.21 -8.34 6.51
N HIS A 94 -0.04 -7.15 7.08
CA HIS A 94 0.61 -6.07 6.35
C HIS A 94 2.08 -6.42 6.08
N GLN A 95 2.76 -6.99 7.09
CA GLN A 95 4.14 -7.42 6.92
C GLN A 95 4.25 -8.55 5.89
N LEU A 96 3.28 -9.48 5.89
CA LEU A 96 3.28 -10.56 4.91
C LEU A 96 3.11 -10.03 3.49
N LEU A 97 2.24 -9.05 3.31
CA LEU A 97 2.03 -8.44 2.01
C LEU A 97 3.33 -7.82 1.49
N HIS A 98 4.02 -7.08 2.35
CA HIS A 98 5.27 -6.46 1.95
C HIS A 98 6.40 -7.46 1.74
N LYS A 99 6.29 -8.63 2.35
CA LYS A 99 7.26 -9.69 2.11
C LYS A 99 7.11 -10.23 0.69
N VAL A 100 5.88 -10.29 0.19
CA VAL A 100 5.60 -10.76 -1.16
C VAL A 100 5.91 -9.68 -2.21
N TYR A 101 5.50 -8.45 -1.94
CA TYR A 101 5.53 -7.38 -2.93
C TYR A 101 6.60 -6.32 -2.69
N THR A 102 7.51 -6.55 -1.76
CA THR A 102 8.60 -5.67 -1.36
C THR A 102 8.15 -4.52 -0.46
N LYS A 103 9.12 -3.78 0.06
CA LYS A 103 8.86 -2.68 0.96
C LYS A 103 8.11 -1.54 0.28
N GLU A 104 8.45 -1.28 -0.99
CA GLU A 104 7.79 -0.25 -1.79
C GLU A 104 7.27 -0.91 -3.06
N PRO A 105 6.10 -1.55 -2.99
CA PRO A 105 5.57 -2.27 -4.15
C PRO A 105 5.45 -1.37 -5.37
N PRO A 106 5.84 -1.87 -6.53
CA PRO A 106 5.69 -1.09 -7.76
C PRO A 106 4.23 -0.79 -8.05
N LEU A 107 3.97 0.34 -8.68
CA LEU A 107 2.59 0.76 -8.94
C LEU A 107 1.81 -0.26 -9.76
N PHE A 108 2.48 -0.95 -10.68
CA PHE A 108 1.78 -1.94 -11.53
C PHE A 108 1.31 -3.16 -10.74
N SER A 109 1.77 -3.33 -9.50
CA SER A 109 1.38 -4.49 -8.70
C SER A 109 0.09 -4.27 -7.89
N ALA A 110 -0.53 -3.11 -8.00
CA ALA A 110 -1.70 -2.78 -7.17
C ALA A 110 -2.80 -3.83 -7.27
N ASN A 111 -3.17 -4.22 -8.48
CA ASN A 111 -4.22 -5.23 -8.65
C ASN A 111 -3.81 -6.60 -8.14
N LYS A 112 -2.54 -6.95 -8.30
CA LYS A 112 -2.04 -8.22 -7.78
C LYS A 112 -2.12 -8.25 -6.26
N GLN A 113 -1.83 -7.12 -5.62
CA GLN A 113 -1.94 -7.01 -4.17
C GLN A 113 -3.39 -7.21 -3.72
N LYS A 114 -4.34 -6.63 -4.45
CA LYS A 114 -5.76 -6.80 -4.11
C LYS A 114 -6.18 -8.25 -4.20
N VAL A 115 -5.74 -8.94 -5.26
CA VAL A 115 -6.03 -10.35 -5.43
C VAL A 115 -5.40 -11.18 -4.30
N TRP A 116 -4.17 -10.85 -3.92
CA TRP A 116 -3.48 -11.53 -2.84
C TRP A 116 -4.27 -11.41 -1.53
N VAL A 117 -4.73 -10.19 -1.22
CA VAL A 117 -5.53 -9.93 -0.01
C VAL A 117 -6.79 -10.78 -0.02
N GLN A 118 -7.49 -10.80 -1.17
CA GLN A 118 -8.72 -11.57 -1.28
C GLN A 118 -8.45 -13.08 -1.12
N LYS A 119 -7.36 -13.57 -1.71
CA LYS A 119 -7.01 -14.98 -1.57
C LYS A 119 -6.67 -15.37 -0.14
N GLN A 120 -5.97 -14.49 0.58
CA GLN A 120 -5.67 -14.76 1.98
C GLN A 120 -6.94 -14.82 2.80
N LYS A 121 -7.87 -13.90 2.54
CA LYS A 121 -9.16 -13.91 3.23
C LYS A 121 -9.92 -15.19 2.94
N ASP A 122 -9.96 -15.60 1.69
CA ASP A 122 -10.68 -16.80 1.27
C ASP A 122 -10.10 -18.03 1.93
N LYS A 123 -8.79 -18.12 2.05
CA LYS A 123 -8.14 -19.26 2.68
C LYS A 123 -8.55 -19.40 4.14
N LEU A 124 -8.71 -18.30 4.84
CA LEU A 124 -9.12 -18.35 6.24
C LEU A 124 -10.58 -18.71 6.39
N GLN A 125 -11.41 -18.30 5.44
CA GLN A 125 -12.83 -18.59 5.49
C GLN A 125 -13.17 -20.00 5.01
N ASN A 126 -12.34 -20.57 4.13
CA ASN A 126 -12.59 -21.87 3.53
C ASN A 126 -11.37 -22.78 3.62
N PRO A 127 -10.98 -23.19 4.83
CA PRO A 127 -9.78 -24.04 4.97
C PRO A 127 -9.92 -25.41 4.31
N GLN A 128 -11.11 -25.95 4.21
CA GLN A 128 -11.31 -27.25 3.56
C GLN A 128 -11.06 -27.17 2.05
N GLU A 129 -11.49 -26.09 1.45
CA GLU A 129 -11.25 -25.87 0.04
C GLU A 129 -9.76 -25.80 -0.24
N LYS A 130 -9.02 -25.12 0.64
CA LYS A 130 -7.58 -25.03 0.50
C LYS A 130 -6.94 -26.41 0.54
N THR A 131 -7.41 -27.28 1.43
CA THR A 131 -6.89 -28.63 1.54
C THR A 131 -7.16 -29.43 0.26
N GLN A 132 -8.35 -29.31 -0.28
CA GLN A 132 -8.69 -29.99 -1.53
C GLN A 132 -7.80 -29.56 -2.68
N VAL A 133 -7.55 -28.28 -2.80
CA VAL A 133 -6.70 -27.77 -3.87
C VAL A 133 -5.31 -28.37 -3.77
N LYS A 134 -4.77 -28.47 -2.57
CA LYS A 134 -3.46 -29.06 -2.38
C LYS A 134 -3.43 -30.51 -2.83
N THR A 135 -4.46 -31.24 -2.48
CA THR A 135 -4.54 -32.64 -2.84
C THR A 135 -4.58 -32.83 -4.36
N GLU A 136 -5.38 -32.06 -5.03
CA GLU A 136 -5.47 -32.11 -6.47
C GLU A 136 -4.16 -31.80 -7.14
N THR A 137 -3.46 -30.80 -6.64
CA THR A 137 -2.18 -30.41 -7.20
C THR A 137 -1.18 -31.55 -7.13
N LYS A 138 -1.22 -32.30 -6.09
CA LYS A 138 -0.30 -33.42 -5.92
C LYS A 138 -0.59 -34.55 -6.87
N SER A 139 -1.83 -34.78 -7.15
CA SER A 139 -2.17 -35.88 -8.03
C SER A 139 -1.93 -35.59 -9.48
N GLY A 140 -1.98 -34.55 -9.85
CA GLY A 140 -1.77 -34.24 -11.24
C GLY A 140 -0.37 -34.01 -11.53
N PHE A 141 -0.53 -34.25 -11.44
CA PHE A 141 0.23 -33.71 -11.71
C PHE A 141 0.64 -33.14 -12.14
N ALA A 142 0.44 -33.21 -11.99
CA ALA A 142 0.73 -32.75 -12.29
C ALA A 142 0.11 -31.95 -12.96
N ARG A 143 -0.69 -31.97 -12.97
CA ARG A 143 -1.34 -31.37 -13.31
C ARG A 143 -1.52 -30.29 -13.44
N PHE A 144 -1.89 -30.33 -13.18
CA PHE A 144 -2.17 -29.56 -13.17
C PHE A 144 -2.04 -28.60 -13.08
N LEU A 145 -2.17 -28.75 -12.81
CA LEU A 145 -2.18 -28.11 -12.49
C LEU A 145 -1.97 -27.55 -12.66
#